data_b432f1c4d8669dd25a924bbc98c7c49c
#
_entry.id   b432f1c4d8669dd25a924bbc98c7c49c
#
_cell.length_a   1.000
_cell.length_b   1.000
_cell.length_c   1.000
_cell.angle_alpha   90.00
_cell.angle_beta   90.00
_cell.angle_gamma   90.00
#
_symmetry.space_group_name_H-M   'P 1'
#
loop_
_entity.id
_entity.type
_entity.pdbx_description
1 polymer ?
#
loop_
_entity_poly.entity_id
_entity_poly.type
_entity_poly.pdbx_seq_one_letter_code
_entity_poly.pdbx_strand_id
1 'polypeptide(L)'
;MCTRVFPEFANLDRKYAPEEDFPSWDGFEVTVDEERVMGYTMAAGGPKSIKHPAVILLHGFPGHTQNTDISAALMRCGITTINPHYRGCWGSDGNYRFTGNIEDAIAVANKVRSPEFAEHYHIDTDNIFFVGHSIGGFTTINTMSRTPWIKGGVCIAPYDMAYYWERGEMEPVHWLLSTSDHLHVSSPSALYENARDSWQDVLFASCREKLIGRNLYFIGGANDTIAPPKKMIEPLYHFLKEHNSSGAVEYDLLETDHDFMDYRIEISAKIANWIAKMVR
;
A
#
# COMPACT_ATOMS: atom_id res chain seq x y z
N MET A 1 -1.63 14.87 -21.87
CA MET A 1 -0.62 13.82 -22.07
C MET A 1 -1.28 12.48 -21.81
N CYS A 2 -0.90 11.43 -22.54
CA CYS A 2 -1.50 10.11 -22.33
C CYS A 2 -0.73 9.36 -21.25
N THR A 3 -1.44 8.75 -20.32
CA THR A 3 -0.84 7.84 -19.31
C THR A 3 -0.92 6.42 -19.84
N ARG A 4 0.16 5.65 -19.71
CA ARG A 4 0.22 4.29 -20.24
C ARG A 4 0.96 3.35 -19.28
N VAL A 5 0.41 2.17 -19.10
CA VAL A 5 1.01 1.06 -18.33
C VAL A 5 1.31 -0.09 -19.28
N PHE A 6 2.41 -0.80 -19.06
CA PHE A 6 2.92 -1.91 -19.86
C PHE A 6 3.04 -3.18 -19.01
N PRO A 7 1.94 -3.87 -18.69
CA PRO A 7 1.93 -5.00 -17.73
C PRO A 7 2.83 -6.16 -18.14
N GLU A 8 3.13 -6.31 -19.43
CA GLU A 8 4.04 -7.32 -19.97
C GLU A 8 5.46 -7.27 -19.39
N PHE A 9 5.88 -6.09 -18.89
CA PHE A 9 7.20 -5.93 -18.26
C PHE A 9 7.21 -6.21 -16.74
N ALA A 10 6.14 -6.70 -16.18
CA ALA A 10 6.14 -7.10 -14.77
C ALA A 10 7.20 -8.17 -14.46
N ASN A 11 7.42 -9.07 -15.42
CA ASN A 11 8.36 -10.21 -15.34
C ASN A 11 9.39 -10.24 -16.47
N LEU A 12 9.57 -9.14 -17.19
CA LEU A 12 10.55 -8.99 -18.25
C LEU A 12 11.34 -7.70 -18.08
N ASP A 13 12.60 -7.71 -18.54
CA ASP A 13 13.39 -6.49 -18.61
C ASP A 13 12.88 -5.57 -19.72
N ARG A 14 12.71 -4.28 -19.39
CA ARG A 14 12.35 -3.26 -20.36
C ARG A 14 13.60 -2.58 -20.90
N LYS A 15 13.69 -2.48 -22.23
CA LYS A 15 14.73 -1.70 -22.92
C LYS A 15 14.17 -0.32 -23.28
N TYR A 16 15.01 0.70 -23.13
CA TYR A 16 14.68 2.09 -23.41
C TYR A 16 15.47 2.56 -24.63
N ALA A 17 14.85 3.37 -25.48
CA ALA A 17 15.54 4.02 -26.58
C ALA A 17 16.44 5.17 -26.05
N PRO A 18 17.49 5.57 -26.78
CA PRO A 18 18.42 6.63 -26.31
C PRO A 18 17.76 7.98 -26.03
N GLU A 19 16.64 8.28 -26.69
CA GLU A 19 15.85 9.50 -26.53
C GLU A 19 14.83 9.46 -25.40
N GLU A 20 14.60 8.28 -24.79
CA GLU A 20 13.71 8.10 -23.66
C GLU A 20 14.43 8.36 -22.33
N ASP A 21 13.69 8.74 -21.32
CA ASP A 21 14.21 8.81 -19.96
C ASP A 21 14.43 7.40 -19.41
N PHE A 22 15.60 7.18 -18.80
CA PHE A 22 15.87 5.93 -18.08
C PHE A 22 15.20 5.95 -16.71
N PRO A 23 14.83 4.77 -16.16
CA PRO A 23 14.34 4.69 -14.79
C PRO A 23 15.43 5.16 -13.82
N SER A 24 15.00 5.80 -12.71
CA SER A 24 15.90 6.21 -11.65
C SER A 24 15.49 5.63 -10.30
N TRP A 25 16.42 5.67 -9.35
CA TRP A 25 16.19 5.29 -7.96
C TRP A 25 16.73 6.41 -7.06
N ASP A 26 15.82 7.14 -6.43
CA ASP A 26 16.12 8.36 -5.70
C ASP A 26 15.64 8.25 -4.25
N GLY A 27 16.29 8.99 -3.34
CA GLY A 27 15.80 9.14 -1.97
C GLY A 27 14.48 9.91 -1.95
N PHE A 28 13.64 9.58 -1.00
CA PHE A 28 12.35 10.24 -0.73
C PHE A 28 12.29 10.73 0.71
N GLU A 29 11.72 11.90 0.92
CA GLU A 29 11.50 12.46 2.25
C GLU A 29 10.22 13.32 2.28
N VAL A 30 9.46 13.21 3.37
CA VAL A 30 8.36 14.14 3.70
C VAL A 30 8.32 14.35 5.22
N THR A 31 7.99 15.57 5.66
CA THR A 31 7.85 15.89 7.08
C THR A 31 6.40 15.76 7.54
N VAL A 32 6.19 15.07 8.66
CA VAL A 32 4.91 14.89 9.34
C VAL A 32 5.10 15.23 10.81
N ASP A 33 4.39 16.23 11.33
CA ASP A 33 4.52 16.68 12.73
C ASP A 33 5.97 16.94 13.17
N GLU A 34 6.75 17.63 12.32
CA GLU A 34 8.18 17.93 12.51
C GLU A 34 9.11 16.70 12.44
N GLU A 35 8.60 15.49 12.21
CA GLU A 35 9.34 14.25 12.06
C GLU A 35 9.47 13.87 10.59
N ARG A 36 10.61 13.33 10.16
CA ARG A 36 10.86 12.92 8.78
C ARG A 36 10.37 11.50 8.55
N VAL A 37 9.54 11.34 7.54
CA VAL A 37 9.23 10.05 6.91
C VAL A 37 10.17 9.91 5.72
N MET A 38 11.08 8.97 5.79
CA MET A 38 12.07 8.68 4.74
C MET A 38 11.60 7.52 3.86
N GLY A 39 12.30 7.31 2.77
CA GLY A 39 12.03 6.20 1.87
C GLY A 39 12.76 6.36 0.55
N TYR A 40 12.23 5.77 -0.49
CA TYR A 40 12.81 5.90 -1.84
C TYR A 40 11.71 5.90 -2.91
N THR A 41 12.06 6.48 -4.05
CA THR A 41 11.27 6.49 -5.28
C THR A 41 11.99 5.66 -6.33
N MET A 42 11.29 4.71 -6.96
CA MET A 42 11.73 4.12 -8.23
C MET A 42 10.90 4.76 -9.34
N ALA A 43 11.50 5.71 -10.02
CA ALA A 43 10.83 6.45 -11.10
C ALA A 43 10.82 5.63 -12.39
N ALA A 44 9.67 5.57 -13.03
CA ALA A 44 9.53 4.88 -14.31
C ALA A 44 10.21 5.67 -15.43
N GLY A 45 10.87 4.95 -16.32
CA GLY A 45 11.42 5.51 -17.56
C GLY A 45 10.42 5.41 -18.73
N GLY A 46 10.71 6.12 -19.80
CA GLY A 46 9.95 6.07 -21.06
C GLY A 46 9.96 7.37 -21.83
N PRO A 47 9.10 7.51 -22.86
CA PRO A 47 9.02 8.73 -23.66
C PRO A 47 8.64 9.94 -22.81
N LYS A 48 9.34 11.07 -22.98
CA LYS A 48 9.09 12.35 -22.27
C LYS A 48 7.70 12.93 -22.49
N SER A 49 6.98 12.42 -23.50
CA SER A 49 5.62 12.87 -23.82
C SER A 49 4.51 12.18 -23.01
N ILE A 50 4.85 11.15 -22.22
CA ILE A 50 3.88 10.43 -21.40
C ILE A 50 4.01 10.83 -19.92
N LYS A 51 2.92 10.64 -19.18
CA LYS A 51 2.93 10.68 -17.72
C LYS A 51 2.83 9.25 -17.17
N HIS A 52 3.32 9.07 -15.98
CA HIS A 52 3.32 7.79 -15.28
C HIS A 52 2.27 7.78 -14.16
N PRO A 53 1.46 6.72 -14.00
CA PRO A 53 0.72 6.54 -12.77
C PRO A 53 1.71 6.34 -11.62
N ALA A 54 1.30 6.67 -10.39
CA ALA A 54 2.11 6.47 -9.21
C ALA A 54 1.50 5.43 -8.28
N VAL A 55 2.34 4.62 -7.66
CA VAL A 55 1.98 3.69 -6.60
C VAL A 55 2.76 4.04 -5.34
N ILE A 56 2.05 4.27 -4.24
CA ILE A 56 2.63 4.35 -2.91
C ILE A 56 2.56 2.96 -2.30
N LEU A 57 3.74 2.34 -2.10
CA LEU A 57 3.87 0.97 -1.63
C LEU A 57 4.04 0.95 -0.12
N LEU A 58 3.03 0.44 0.58
CA LEU A 58 2.94 0.45 2.04
C LEU A 58 3.36 -0.91 2.60
N HIS A 59 4.47 -0.93 3.36
CA HIS A 59 5.01 -2.16 3.92
C HIS A 59 4.19 -2.68 5.11
N GLY A 60 4.34 -3.98 5.41
CA GLY A 60 3.72 -4.66 6.55
C GLY A 60 4.43 -4.36 7.87
N PHE A 61 4.00 -5.04 8.93
CA PHE A 61 4.60 -4.97 10.26
C PHE A 61 5.48 -6.23 10.47
N PRO A 62 6.65 -6.11 11.08
CA PRO A 62 7.31 -4.90 11.57
C PRO A 62 8.15 -4.17 10.49
N GLY A 63 8.04 -4.54 9.21
CA GLY A 63 8.71 -3.88 8.12
C GLY A 63 9.89 -4.65 7.52
N HIS A 64 10.08 -5.92 7.80
CA HIS A 64 11.17 -6.72 7.25
C HIS A 64 11.17 -6.76 5.72
N THR A 65 10.00 -6.87 5.12
CA THR A 65 9.82 -6.85 3.67
C THR A 65 9.24 -5.51 3.23
N GLN A 66 10.00 -4.80 2.40
CA GLN A 66 9.56 -3.51 1.82
C GLN A 66 8.87 -3.70 0.47
N ASN A 67 8.66 -4.95 0.03
CA ASN A 67 8.10 -5.27 -1.29
C ASN A 67 8.85 -4.62 -2.46
N THR A 68 10.17 -4.48 -2.35
CA THR A 68 11.05 -3.84 -3.35
C THR A 68 10.99 -4.55 -4.70
N ASP A 69 10.77 -5.85 -4.71
CA ASP A 69 10.57 -6.67 -5.90
C ASP A 69 9.29 -6.28 -6.67
N ILE A 70 8.18 -6.06 -5.96
CA ILE A 70 6.93 -5.52 -6.55
C ILE A 70 7.19 -4.11 -7.07
N SER A 71 7.87 -3.27 -6.29
CA SER A 71 8.23 -1.91 -6.69
C SER A 71 9.01 -1.91 -8.02
N ALA A 72 10.07 -2.72 -8.12
CA ALA A 72 10.87 -2.84 -9.32
C ALA A 72 10.08 -3.40 -10.53
N ALA A 73 9.17 -4.36 -10.29
CA ALA A 73 8.28 -4.88 -11.33
C ALA A 73 7.33 -3.80 -11.87
N LEU A 74 6.69 -3.04 -10.97
CA LEU A 74 5.78 -1.96 -11.36
C LEU A 74 6.52 -0.82 -12.07
N MET A 75 7.73 -0.47 -11.65
CA MET A 75 8.58 0.52 -12.32
C MET A 75 8.86 0.10 -13.77
N ARG A 76 9.20 -1.15 -14.04
CA ARG A 76 9.37 -1.66 -15.42
C ARG A 76 8.09 -1.56 -16.24
N CYS A 77 6.92 -1.68 -15.60
CA CYS A 77 5.62 -1.50 -16.25
C CYS A 77 5.28 -0.04 -16.58
N GLY A 78 6.15 0.92 -16.26
CA GLY A 78 5.90 2.34 -16.48
C GLY A 78 5.12 3.00 -15.34
N ILE A 79 5.15 2.44 -14.14
CA ILE A 79 4.51 2.97 -12.93
C ILE A 79 5.61 3.48 -12.00
N THR A 80 5.59 4.74 -11.65
CA THR A 80 6.50 5.29 -10.63
C THR A 80 6.07 4.81 -9.25
N THR A 81 6.98 4.22 -8.47
CA THR A 81 6.69 3.71 -7.13
C THR A 81 7.38 4.54 -6.06
N ILE A 82 6.66 4.84 -4.99
CA ILE A 82 7.14 5.53 -3.80
C ILE A 82 7.03 4.56 -2.63
N ASN A 83 8.12 4.34 -1.93
CA ASN A 83 8.27 3.33 -0.89
C ASN A 83 8.64 4.03 0.43
N PRO A 84 7.65 4.58 1.16
CA PRO A 84 7.90 5.23 2.43
C PRO A 84 8.20 4.20 3.52
N HIS A 85 9.06 4.59 4.45
CA HIS A 85 9.25 3.93 5.73
C HIS A 85 8.48 4.72 6.78
N TYR A 86 7.51 4.12 7.45
CA TYR A 86 6.73 4.83 8.45
C TYR A 86 7.62 5.40 9.56
N ARG A 87 7.12 6.42 10.27
CA ARG A 87 7.81 6.93 11.47
C ARG A 87 8.14 5.79 12.42
N GLY A 88 9.36 5.81 12.97
CA GLY A 88 9.91 4.73 13.79
C GLY A 88 10.43 3.51 13.04
N CYS A 89 10.50 3.55 11.70
CA CYS A 89 11.04 2.49 10.83
C CYS A 89 12.22 2.98 9.99
N TRP A 90 13.24 2.15 9.76
CA TRP A 90 14.23 2.27 8.68
C TRP A 90 14.86 3.66 8.47
N GLY A 91 15.15 4.37 9.55
CA GLY A 91 15.79 5.68 9.51
C GLY A 91 14.82 6.86 9.46
N SER A 92 13.51 6.64 9.37
CA SER A 92 12.53 7.68 9.64
C SER A 92 12.56 8.09 11.10
N ASP A 93 12.30 9.37 11.37
CA ASP A 93 12.27 9.90 12.72
C ASP A 93 11.04 9.37 13.50
N GLY A 94 10.92 9.76 14.78
CA GLY A 94 9.73 9.53 15.59
C GLY A 94 9.55 8.12 16.09
N ASN A 95 8.30 7.80 16.42
CA ASN A 95 7.91 6.51 16.99
C ASN A 95 6.85 5.84 16.12
N TYR A 96 6.98 4.52 15.96
CA TYR A 96 6.00 3.73 15.22
C TYR A 96 4.65 3.69 15.96
N ARG A 97 3.58 3.94 15.22
CA ARG A 97 2.18 3.82 15.68
C ARG A 97 1.32 3.32 14.53
N PHE A 98 0.38 2.44 14.78
CA PHE A 98 -0.54 1.95 13.73
C PHE A 98 -1.38 3.07 13.11
N THR A 99 -1.83 4.03 13.93
CA THR A 99 -2.52 5.22 13.42
C THR A 99 -1.56 6.17 12.71
N GLY A 100 -0.30 6.23 13.15
CA GLY A 100 0.76 7.01 12.51
C GLY A 100 1.01 6.59 11.07
N ASN A 101 0.93 5.28 10.77
CA ASN A 101 1.05 4.78 9.40
C ASN A 101 0.03 5.42 8.45
N ILE A 102 -1.19 5.66 8.93
CA ILE A 102 -2.26 6.29 8.13
C ILE A 102 -1.93 7.76 7.88
N GLU A 103 -1.45 8.48 8.91
CA GLU A 103 -1.01 9.87 8.83
C GLU A 103 0.16 10.01 7.84
N ASP A 104 1.16 9.15 7.97
CA ASP A 104 2.33 9.10 7.09
C ASP A 104 1.93 8.82 5.64
N ALA A 105 1.06 7.84 5.40
CA ALA A 105 0.58 7.51 4.06
C ALA A 105 -0.18 8.67 3.41
N ILE A 106 -0.99 9.42 4.18
CA ILE A 106 -1.69 10.62 3.70
C ILE A 106 -0.68 11.71 3.33
N ALA A 107 0.32 11.96 4.18
CA ALA A 107 1.34 12.97 3.93
C ALA A 107 2.19 12.64 2.69
N VAL A 108 2.59 11.37 2.56
CA VAL A 108 3.28 10.86 1.36
C VAL A 108 2.42 11.07 0.11
N ALA A 109 1.14 10.73 0.15
CA ALA A 109 0.25 10.89 -0.99
C ALA A 109 0.09 12.37 -1.39
N ASN A 110 0.00 13.27 -0.41
CA ASN A 110 -0.04 14.71 -0.66
C ASN A 110 1.28 15.23 -1.29
N LYS A 111 2.44 14.75 -0.83
CA LYS A 111 3.75 15.07 -1.43
C LYS A 111 3.82 14.58 -2.87
N VAL A 112 3.41 13.34 -3.13
CA VAL A 112 3.41 12.74 -4.48
C VAL A 112 2.51 13.53 -5.45
N ARG A 113 1.40 14.05 -4.96
CA ARG A 113 0.48 14.89 -5.74
C ARG A 113 0.95 16.34 -5.91
N SER A 114 1.94 16.81 -5.16
CA SER A 114 2.40 18.19 -5.25
C SER A 114 2.91 18.50 -6.67
N PRO A 115 2.71 19.73 -7.18
CA PRO A 115 3.15 20.08 -8.54
C PRO A 115 4.65 19.84 -8.76
N GLU A 116 5.47 20.19 -7.76
CA GLU A 116 6.93 20.02 -7.82
C GLU A 116 7.32 18.54 -7.98
N PHE A 117 6.77 17.64 -7.15
CA PHE A 117 7.09 16.21 -7.17
C PHE A 117 6.53 15.55 -8.45
N ALA A 118 5.29 15.88 -8.78
CA ALA A 118 4.63 15.32 -9.96
C ALA A 118 5.29 15.74 -11.27
N GLU A 119 5.78 16.98 -11.37
CA GLU A 119 6.53 17.45 -12.53
C GLU A 119 7.89 16.76 -12.64
N HIS A 120 8.62 16.67 -11.53
CA HIS A 120 9.95 16.06 -11.47
C HIS A 120 9.97 14.60 -11.96
N TYR A 121 8.95 13.81 -11.57
CA TYR A 121 8.86 12.39 -11.91
C TYR A 121 7.82 12.09 -13.02
N HIS A 122 7.33 13.09 -13.73
CA HIS A 122 6.31 12.96 -14.77
C HIS A 122 5.06 12.19 -14.29
N ILE A 123 4.62 12.41 -13.05
CA ILE A 123 3.47 11.70 -12.46
C ILE A 123 2.15 12.24 -13.01
N ASP A 124 1.24 11.32 -13.32
CA ASP A 124 -0.16 11.60 -13.54
C ASP A 124 -0.91 11.62 -12.19
N THR A 125 -1.18 12.82 -11.70
CA THR A 125 -1.81 13.04 -10.38
C THR A 125 -3.25 12.55 -10.28
N ASP A 126 -3.91 12.24 -11.39
CA ASP A 126 -5.24 11.62 -11.41
C ASP A 126 -5.18 10.09 -11.28
N ASN A 127 -3.98 9.51 -11.38
CA ASN A 127 -3.72 8.09 -11.33
C ASN A 127 -2.70 7.72 -10.26
N ILE A 128 -3.01 8.08 -9.00
CA ILE A 128 -2.24 7.70 -7.80
C ILE A 128 -2.97 6.57 -7.07
N PHE A 129 -2.23 5.51 -6.74
CA PHE A 129 -2.73 4.29 -6.11
C PHE A 129 -1.97 3.98 -4.83
N PHE A 130 -2.62 3.25 -3.91
CA PHE A 130 -1.93 2.56 -2.82
C PHE A 130 -1.80 1.07 -3.15
N VAL A 131 -0.69 0.47 -2.74
CA VAL A 131 -0.50 -0.99 -2.70
C VAL A 131 0.07 -1.34 -1.35
N GLY A 132 -0.61 -2.15 -0.56
CA GLY A 132 -0.16 -2.48 0.78
C GLY A 132 -0.27 -3.96 1.11
N HIS A 133 0.73 -4.49 1.83
CA HIS A 133 0.78 -5.86 2.30
C HIS A 133 0.59 -5.91 3.82
N SER A 134 -0.22 -6.84 4.31
CA SER A 134 -0.45 -7.06 5.74
C SER A 134 -0.93 -5.78 6.45
N ILE A 135 -0.22 -5.24 7.43
CA ILE A 135 -0.50 -3.92 8.04
C ILE A 135 -0.43 -2.79 6.99
N GLY A 136 0.36 -2.93 5.92
CA GLY A 136 0.30 -2.00 4.79
C GLY A 136 -1.05 -2.05 4.06
N GLY A 137 -1.69 -3.23 3.98
CA GLY A 137 -3.05 -3.39 3.50
C GLY A 137 -4.10 -2.75 4.43
N PHE A 138 -3.93 -2.89 5.75
CA PHE A 138 -4.69 -2.15 6.74
C PHE A 138 -4.54 -0.64 6.57
N THR A 139 -3.31 -0.17 6.41
CA THR A 139 -3.03 1.24 6.15
C THR A 139 -3.69 1.71 4.85
N THR A 140 -3.62 0.92 3.77
CA THR A 140 -4.28 1.21 2.48
C THR A 140 -5.78 1.43 2.66
N ILE A 141 -6.49 0.50 3.29
CA ILE A 141 -7.95 0.58 3.51
C ILE A 141 -8.31 1.83 4.31
N ASN A 142 -7.61 2.04 5.41
CA ASN A 142 -7.86 3.18 6.29
C ASN A 142 -7.53 4.52 5.64
N THR A 143 -6.44 4.61 4.89
CA THR A 143 -6.06 5.84 4.17
C THR A 143 -7.04 6.13 3.04
N MET A 144 -7.44 5.13 2.27
CA MET A 144 -8.42 5.29 1.19
C MET A 144 -9.78 5.78 1.68
N SER A 145 -10.20 5.41 2.90
CA SER A 145 -11.42 5.92 3.51
C SER A 145 -11.36 7.43 3.86
N ARG A 146 -10.16 8.01 3.87
CA ARG A 146 -9.85 9.40 4.25
C ARG A 146 -9.35 10.26 3.07
N THR A 147 -8.98 9.62 1.94
CA THR A 147 -8.42 10.29 0.75
C THR A 147 -9.26 9.99 -0.49
N PRO A 148 -10.41 10.67 -0.69
CA PRO A 148 -11.36 10.37 -1.77
C PRO A 148 -10.78 10.57 -3.18
N TRP A 149 -9.70 11.31 -3.35
CA TRP A 149 -9.04 11.60 -4.61
C TRP A 149 -8.05 10.51 -5.07
N ILE A 150 -7.64 9.59 -4.21
CA ILE A 150 -6.83 8.42 -4.61
C ILE A 150 -7.63 7.56 -5.58
N LYS A 151 -7.01 7.16 -6.68
CA LYS A 151 -7.66 6.42 -7.77
C LYS A 151 -8.12 5.03 -7.37
N GLY A 152 -7.30 4.32 -6.58
CA GLY A 152 -7.61 2.97 -6.11
C GLY A 152 -6.57 2.40 -5.15
N GLY A 153 -6.86 1.23 -4.59
CA GLY A 153 -5.98 0.52 -3.68
C GLY A 153 -5.92 -0.98 -3.92
N VAL A 154 -4.72 -1.55 -3.79
CA VAL A 154 -4.51 -3.00 -3.77
C VAL A 154 -4.10 -3.43 -2.36
N CYS A 155 -4.81 -4.40 -1.81
CA CYS A 155 -4.61 -4.91 -0.45
C CYS A 155 -4.18 -6.37 -0.52
N ILE A 156 -2.90 -6.65 -0.26
CA ILE A 156 -2.32 -8.00 -0.25
C ILE A 156 -2.36 -8.48 1.20
N ALA A 157 -3.10 -9.56 1.47
CA ALA A 157 -3.28 -10.13 2.81
C ALA A 157 -3.49 -9.05 3.90
N PRO A 158 -4.44 -8.10 3.75
CA PRO A 158 -4.60 -7.02 4.70
C PRO A 158 -4.93 -7.56 6.08
N TYR A 159 -4.23 -7.06 7.12
CA TYR A 159 -4.42 -7.50 8.49
C TYR A 159 -5.27 -6.48 9.26
N ASP A 160 -6.53 -6.78 9.50
CA ASP A 160 -7.40 -5.95 10.35
C ASP A 160 -7.09 -6.20 11.83
N MET A 161 -6.13 -5.46 12.38
CA MET A 161 -5.76 -5.56 13.78
C MET A 161 -6.96 -5.34 14.71
N ALA A 162 -7.87 -4.44 14.34
CA ALA A 162 -9.04 -4.09 15.13
C ALA A 162 -10.08 -5.22 15.20
N TYR A 163 -10.05 -6.16 14.24
CA TYR A 163 -10.91 -7.34 14.25
C TYR A 163 -10.81 -8.15 15.54
N TYR A 164 -9.60 -8.35 16.02
CA TYR A 164 -9.34 -9.11 17.25
C TYR A 164 -9.70 -8.33 18.52
N TRP A 165 -9.48 -7.01 18.52
CA TRP A 165 -9.91 -6.14 19.61
C TRP A 165 -11.42 -6.16 19.79
N GLU A 166 -12.18 -6.05 18.71
CA GLU A 166 -13.65 -6.09 18.71
C GLU A 166 -14.19 -7.38 19.38
N ARG A 167 -13.45 -8.48 19.24
CA ARG A 167 -13.86 -9.81 19.72
C ARG A 167 -13.23 -10.21 21.06
N GLY A 168 -12.31 -9.41 21.58
CA GLY A 168 -11.55 -9.74 22.78
C GLY A 168 -10.57 -10.90 22.58
N GLU A 169 -10.24 -11.22 21.34
CA GLU A 169 -9.26 -12.27 20.97
C GLU A 169 -7.85 -11.68 20.98
N MET A 170 -7.23 -11.59 22.18
CA MET A 170 -5.99 -10.80 22.34
C MET A 170 -4.70 -11.56 21.98
N GLU A 171 -4.73 -12.88 21.85
CA GLU A 171 -3.53 -13.68 21.55
C GLU A 171 -2.88 -13.29 20.21
N PRO A 172 -3.63 -13.15 19.09
CA PRO A 172 -3.03 -12.69 17.82
C PRO A 172 -2.48 -11.25 17.91
N VAL A 173 -3.10 -10.38 18.70
CA VAL A 173 -2.60 -9.02 18.91
C VAL A 173 -1.28 -9.04 19.68
N HIS A 174 -1.21 -9.79 20.78
CA HIS A 174 0.01 -9.91 21.58
C HIS A 174 1.15 -10.55 20.76
N TRP A 175 0.82 -11.56 19.94
CA TRP A 175 1.80 -12.18 19.07
C TRP A 175 2.35 -11.15 18.06
N LEU A 176 1.50 -10.40 17.37
CA LEU A 176 1.92 -9.36 16.44
C LEU A 176 2.86 -8.36 17.14
N LEU A 177 2.46 -7.83 18.30
CA LEU A 177 3.23 -6.84 19.02
C LEU A 177 4.58 -7.38 19.51
N SER A 178 4.69 -8.68 19.78
CA SER A 178 5.95 -9.32 20.21
C SER A 178 7.03 -9.35 19.10
N THR A 179 6.67 -9.06 17.84
CA THR A 179 7.61 -9.01 16.70
C THR A 179 8.16 -7.61 16.43
N SER A 180 7.98 -6.66 17.35
CA SER A 180 8.28 -5.23 17.16
C SER A 180 9.73 -4.80 17.43
N ASP A 181 10.65 -5.72 17.69
CA ASP A 181 12.02 -5.45 18.18
C ASP A 181 12.85 -4.48 17.32
N HIS A 182 12.50 -4.31 16.05
CA HIS A 182 13.26 -3.41 15.14
C HIS A 182 12.63 -2.02 15.03
N LEU A 183 11.49 -1.81 15.68
CA LEU A 183 10.77 -0.55 15.59
C LEU A 183 11.20 0.37 16.72
N HIS A 184 11.36 1.64 16.41
CA HIS A 184 11.49 2.67 17.42
C HIS A 184 10.10 2.98 17.99
N VAL A 185 9.92 2.75 19.29
CA VAL A 185 8.67 2.99 20.03
C VAL A 185 8.97 3.79 21.29
N SER A 186 8.03 4.62 21.72
CA SER A 186 8.21 5.50 22.88
C SER A 186 8.30 4.75 24.23
N SER A 187 7.67 3.58 24.30
CA SER A 187 7.74 2.66 25.45
C SER A 187 7.34 1.25 25.04
N PRO A 188 7.66 0.22 25.83
CA PRO A 188 7.24 -1.16 25.53
C PRO A 188 5.73 -1.36 25.42
N SER A 189 4.92 -0.53 26.11
CA SER A 189 3.46 -0.58 26.05
C SER A 189 2.84 0.29 24.96
N ALA A 190 3.61 1.18 24.32
CA ALA A 190 3.07 2.22 23.45
C ALA A 190 2.28 1.67 22.27
N LEU A 191 2.75 0.58 21.64
CA LEU A 191 2.03 -0.05 20.52
C LEU A 191 0.70 -0.67 20.98
N TYR A 192 0.69 -1.33 22.14
CA TYR A 192 -0.52 -1.88 22.72
C TYR A 192 -1.53 -0.78 23.04
N GLU A 193 -1.07 0.30 23.66
CA GLU A 193 -1.91 1.45 24.00
C GLU A 193 -2.47 2.12 22.75
N ASN A 194 -1.64 2.35 21.72
CA ASN A 194 -2.10 2.89 20.44
C ASN A 194 -3.17 2.00 19.79
N ALA A 195 -2.96 0.69 19.76
CA ALA A 195 -3.93 -0.25 19.22
C ALA A 195 -5.24 -0.24 20.04
N ARG A 196 -5.14 -0.31 21.38
CA ARG A 196 -6.30 -0.30 22.30
C ARG A 196 -7.13 0.96 22.14
N ASP A 197 -6.50 2.11 22.05
CA ASP A 197 -7.19 3.40 22.10
C ASP A 197 -7.78 3.80 20.75
N SER A 198 -7.34 3.15 19.64
CA SER A 198 -7.74 3.51 18.28
C SER A 198 -8.53 2.45 17.50
N TRP A 199 -8.68 1.22 18.01
CA TRP A 199 -9.23 0.13 17.22
C TRP A 199 -10.61 0.40 16.63
N GLN A 200 -11.48 1.12 17.34
CA GLN A 200 -12.84 1.44 16.85
C GLN A 200 -12.83 2.33 15.62
N ASP A 201 -11.84 3.23 15.50
CA ASP A 201 -11.73 4.19 14.41
C ASP A 201 -11.08 3.60 13.17
N VAL A 202 -10.36 2.48 13.33
CA VAL A 202 -9.55 1.86 12.26
C VAL A 202 -10.04 0.48 11.84
N LEU A 203 -11.05 -0.08 12.50
CA LEU A 203 -11.71 -1.32 12.12
C LEU A 203 -12.25 -1.21 10.68
N PHE A 204 -12.04 -2.22 9.86
CA PHE A 204 -12.53 -2.21 8.46
C PHE A 204 -14.05 -2.00 8.39
N ALA A 205 -14.80 -2.60 9.32
CA ALA A 205 -16.23 -2.38 9.41
C ALA A 205 -16.62 -0.93 9.71
N SER A 206 -15.79 -0.16 10.43
CA SER A 206 -16.04 1.25 10.75
C SER A 206 -15.79 2.19 9.57
N CYS A 207 -14.94 1.81 8.62
CA CYS A 207 -14.62 2.64 7.45
C CYS A 207 -15.30 2.20 6.15
N ARG A 208 -15.95 1.05 6.10
CA ARG A 208 -16.47 0.41 4.89
C ARG A 208 -17.43 1.28 4.08
N GLU A 209 -18.30 2.06 4.74
CA GLU A 209 -19.26 2.96 4.07
C GLU A 209 -18.54 4.04 3.21
N LYS A 210 -17.38 4.51 3.68
CA LYS A 210 -16.55 5.49 2.97
C LYS A 210 -15.80 4.89 1.77
N LEU A 211 -15.81 3.57 1.65
CA LEU A 211 -15.17 2.83 0.56
C LEU A 211 -16.15 2.45 -0.55
N ILE A 212 -17.45 2.69 -0.36
CA ILE A 212 -18.45 2.50 -1.42
C ILE A 212 -18.10 3.42 -2.60
N GLY A 213 -18.12 2.87 -3.82
CA GLY A 213 -17.75 3.58 -5.03
C GLY A 213 -16.24 3.67 -5.30
N ARG A 214 -15.39 3.11 -4.41
CA ARG A 214 -13.93 3.13 -4.58
C ARG A 214 -13.43 1.89 -5.35
N ASN A 215 -12.29 2.05 -6.02
CA ASN A 215 -11.62 0.94 -6.70
C ASN A 215 -10.72 0.22 -5.70
N LEU A 216 -11.00 -1.05 -5.44
CA LEU A 216 -10.24 -1.89 -4.52
C LEU A 216 -9.99 -3.28 -5.11
N TYR A 217 -8.77 -3.75 -4.97
CA TYR A 217 -8.38 -5.09 -5.33
C TYR A 217 -7.76 -5.80 -4.13
N PHE A 218 -8.36 -6.91 -3.73
CA PHE A 218 -7.89 -7.75 -2.64
C PHE A 218 -7.16 -8.98 -3.20
N ILE A 219 -6.04 -9.33 -2.59
CA ILE A 219 -5.30 -10.56 -2.89
C ILE A 219 -5.10 -11.29 -1.56
N GLY A 220 -5.64 -12.49 -1.43
CA GLY A 220 -5.54 -13.31 -0.23
C GLY A 220 -4.76 -14.61 -0.47
N GLY A 221 -4.07 -15.12 0.56
CA GLY A 221 -3.46 -16.44 0.59
C GLY A 221 -4.42 -17.47 1.19
N ALA A 222 -4.71 -18.56 0.49
CA ALA A 222 -5.64 -19.58 0.96
C ALA A 222 -5.13 -20.29 2.24
N ASN A 223 -3.81 -20.33 2.41
CA ASN A 223 -3.13 -20.95 3.56
C ASN A 223 -2.63 -19.91 4.58
N ASP A 224 -3.07 -18.65 4.45
CA ASP A 224 -2.68 -17.58 5.35
C ASP A 224 -3.32 -17.76 6.73
N THR A 225 -2.49 -18.06 7.73
CA THR A 225 -2.89 -18.22 9.13
C THR A 225 -2.71 -16.94 9.95
N ILE A 226 -1.98 -15.95 9.43
CA ILE A 226 -1.73 -14.65 10.07
C ILE A 226 -2.90 -13.70 9.80
N ALA A 227 -3.26 -13.54 8.52
CA ALA A 227 -4.40 -12.73 8.06
C ALA A 227 -5.40 -13.60 7.27
N PRO A 228 -6.10 -14.55 7.92
CA PRO A 228 -6.99 -15.47 7.23
C PRO A 228 -8.03 -14.72 6.39
N PRO A 229 -8.12 -14.96 5.07
CA PRO A 229 -8.99 -14.19 4.17
C PRO A 229 -10.45 -14.14 4.59
N LYS A 230 -10.98 -15.24 5.14
CA LYS A 230 -12.34 -15.32 5.67
C LYS A 230 -12.63 -14.34 6.80
N LYS A 231 -11.60 -13.96 7.57
CA LYS A 231 -11.72 -13.00 8.66
C LYS A 231 -11.37 -11.57 8.20
N MET A 232 -10.35 -11.42 7.36
CA MET A 232 -9.70 -10.15 7.08
C MET A 232 -10.14 -9.51 5.75
N ILE A 233 -10.50 -10.30 4.75
CA ILE A 233 -10.87 -9.80 3.41
C ILE A 233 -12.36 -9.94 3.14
N GLU A 234 -12.88 -11.17 3.25
CA GLU A 234 -14.21 -11.51 2.77
C GLU A 234 -15.35 -10.66 3.36
N PRO A 235 -15.36 -10.30 4.66
CA PRO A 235 -16.42 -9.46 5.20
C PRO A 235 -16.51 -8.08 4.53
N LEU A 236 -15.36 -7.43 4.31
CA LEU A 236 -15.31 -6.13 3.63
C LEU A 236 -15.58 -6.28 2.14
N TYR A 237 -14.99 -7.29 1.49
CA TYR A 237 -15.21 -7.56 0.07
C TYR A 237 -16.69 -7.79 -0.26
N HIS A 238 -17.37 -8.67 0.48
CA HIS A 238 -18.80 -8.95 0.25
C HIS A 238 -19.66 -7.72 0.49
N PHE A 239 -19.40 -6.96 1.56
CA PHE A 239 -20.10 -5.71 1.80
C PHE A 239 -19.94 -4.74 0.62
N LEU A 240 -18.73 -4.55 0.14
CA LEU A 240 -18.46 -3.64 -0.97
C LEU A 240 -19.08 -4.16 -2.29
N LYS A 241 -19.04 -5.47 -2.56
CA LYS A 241 -19.67 -6.05 -3.76
C LYS A 241 -21.17 -5.84 -3.77
N GLU A 242 -21.82 -5.91 -2.62
CA GLU A 242 -23.26 -5.71 -2.48
C GLU A 242 -23.66 -4.23 -2.66
N HIS A 243 -22.83 -3.30 -2.17
CA HIS A 243 -23.19 -1.88 -2.11
C HIS A 243 -22.48 -1.02 -3.17
N ASN A 244 -21.49 -1.55 -3.88
CA ASN A 244 -20.67 -0.77 -4.81
C ASN A 244 -21.31 -0.68 -6.19
N SER A 245 -21.81 0.49 -6.57
CA SER A 245 -22.46 0.75 -7.85
C SER A 245 -21.55 1.36 -8.92
N SER A 246 -20.39 1.90 -8.56
CA SER A 246 -19.55 2.69 -9.48
C SER A 246 -18.06 2.34 -9.47
N GLY A 247 -17.54 1.77 -8.38
CA GLY A 247 -16.14 1.36 -8.28
C GLY A 247 -15.90 -0.09 -8.69
N ALA A 248 -14.66 -0.42 -9.06
CA ALA A 248 -14.24 -1.79 -9.29
C ALA A 248 -13.80 -2.44 -7.97
N VAL A 249 -14.43 -3.54 -7.58
CA VAL A 249 -14.00 -4.34 -6.42
C VAL A 249 -13.69 -5.75 -6.90
N GLU A 250 -12.42 -6.13 -6.86
CA GLU A 250 -11.91 -7.44 -7.30
C GLU A 250 -11.29 -8.19 -6.12
N TYR A 251 -11.27 -9.52 -6.18
CA TYR A 251 -10.66 -10.38 -5.18
C TYR A 251 -10.10 -11.64 -5.83
N ASP A 252 -8.82 -11.91 -5.55
CA ASP A 252 -8.15 -13.17 -5.91
C ASP A 252 -7.70 -13.89 -4.64
N LEU A 253 -7.93 -15.21 -4.61
CA LEU A 253 -7.43 -16.12 -3.58
C LEU A 253 -6.40 -17.04 -4.21
N LEU A 254 -5.14 -16.97 -3.72
CA LEU A 254 -4.01 -17.75 -4.24
C LEU A 254 -3.63 -18.86 -3.26
N GLU A 255 -3.16 -19.99 -3.78
CA GLU A 255 -2.75 -21.17 -2.99
C GLU A 255 -1.38 -20.95 -2.32
N THR A 256 -1.27 -19.96 -1.44
CA THR A 256 -0.05 -19.55 -0.76
C THR A 256 -0.33 -19.09 0.67
N ASP A 257 0.73 -18.76 1.42
CA ASP A 257 0.69 -18.24 2.78
C ASP A 257 0.65 -16.69 2.82
N HIS A 258 0.93 -16.12 4.01
CA HIS A 258 0.89 -14.67 4.25
C HIS A 258 1.93 -13.88 3.46
N ASP A 259 3.12 -14.46 3.24
CA ASP A 259 4.26 -13.74 2.67
C ASP A 259 4.28 -13.75 1.14
N PHE A 260 3.51 -14.65 0.50
CA PHE A 260 3.45 -14.79 -0.96
C PHE A 260 4.81 -15.02 -1.62
N MET A 261 5.75 -15.66 -0.94
CA MET A 261 7.11 -15.77 -1.45
C MET A 261 7.22 -16.59 -2.74
N ASP A 262 6.32 -17.52 -2.95
CA ASP A 262 6.19 -18.35 -4.15
C ASP A 262 5.34 -17.71 -5.27
N TYR A 263 4.66 -16.57 -5.00
CA TYR A 263 3.77 -15.86 -5.95
C TYR A 263 4.23 -14.44 -6.30
N ARG A 264 5.45 -14.02 -5.94
CA ARG A 264 5.92 -12.63 -6.11
C ARG A 264 5.82 -12.10 -7.53
N ILE A 265 6.12 -12.94 -8.53
CA ILE A 265 6.00 -12.58 -9.95
C ILE A 265 4.53 -12.43 -10.35
N GLU A 266 3.69 -13.39 -9.94
CA GLU A 266 2.27 -13.39 -10.29
C GLU A 266 1.53 -12.20 -9.68
N ILE A 267 1.72 -11.90 -8.38
CA ILE A 267 1.05 -10.76 -7.75
C ILE A 267 1.51 -9.43 -8.36
N SER A 268 2.80 -9.29 -8.71
CA SER A 268 3.30 -8.11 -9.42
C SER A 268 2.60 -7.91 -10.77
N ALA A 269 2.44 -8.98 -11.55
CA ALA A 269 1.74 -8.94 -12.83
C ALA A 269 0.23 -8.64 -12.65
N LYS A 270 -0.42 -9.24 -11.64
CA LYS A 270 -1.84 -8.97 -11.31
C LYS A 270 -2.05 -7.51 -10.95
N ILE A 271 -1.20 -6.93 -10.11
CA ILE A 271 -1.25 -5.52 -9.72
C ILE A 271 -1.07 -4.61 -10.93
N ALA A 272 -0.04 -4.85 -11.77
CA ALA A 272 0.21 -4.06 -12.96
C ALA A 272 -0.97 -4.11 -13.96
N ASN A 273 -1.56 -5.28 -14.18
CA ASN A 273 -2.74 -5.46 -15.02
C ASN A 273 -3.97 -4.73 -14.48
N TRP A 274 -4.19 -4.80 -13.16
CA TRP A 274 -5.31 -4.09 -12.54
C TRP A 274 -5.15 -2.58 -12.66
N ILE A 275 -3.98 -2.03 -12.36
CA ILE A 275 -3.68 -0.59 -12.53
C ILE A 275 -3.88 -0.17 -13.99
N ALA A 276 -3.42 -0.98 -14.96
CA ALA A 276 -3.61 -0.70 -16.38
C ALA A 276 -5.10 -0.61 -16.80
N LYS A 277 -5.99 -1.38 -16.16
CA LYS A 277 -7.45 -1.27 -16.36
C LYS A 277 -7.99 0.04 -15.77
N MET A 278 -7.48 0.49 -14.61
CA MET A 278 -7.98 1.68 -13.91
C MET A 278 -7.53 3.00 -14.55
N VAL A 279 -6.40 3.01 -15.25
CA VAL A 279 -5.82 4.17 -15.93
C VAL A 279 -6.53 4.50 -17.27
N ARG A 280 -7.26 3.57 -17.82
CA ARG A 280 -7.98 3.72 -19.12
C ARG A 280 -9.18 4.62 -19.04
#